data_0dbdcd76b65bda84e55d32c95ab22a0a
#
_entry.id   0dbdcd76b65bda84e55d32c95ab22a0a
#
_cell.length_a   1.000
_cell.length_b   1.000
_cell.length_c   1.000
_cell.angle_alpha   90.00
_cell.angle_beta   90.00
_cell.angle_gamma   90.00
#
_symmetry.space_group_name_H-M   'P 1'
#
loop_
_entity.id
_entity.type
_entity.pdbx_description
1 polymer ?
#
loop_
_entity_poly.entity_id
_entity_poly.type
_entity_poly.pdbx_seq_one_letter_code
_entity_poly.pdbx_strand_id
1 'polypeptide(L)'
;MTIFALSSGPGVSGVAIIRISGPESSKVIKSLTSKEIPVPRMATLRKINNINTSELIDEGIILWFPGPESYTGEDMAEIHIHGGKAVILSLQNEISKIDNC
;
A
#
# COMPACT_ATOMS: atom_id res chain seq x y z
N MET A 1 3.99 12.83 -9.54
CA MET A 1 4.83 11.94 -8.72
C MET A 1 4.01 11.35 -7.57
N THR A 2 4.19 10.09 -7.33
CA THR A 2 3.54 9.40 -6.21
C THR A 2 4.59 9.09 -5.15
N ILE A 3 4.28 9.43 -3.90
CA ILE A 3 5.18 9.17 -2.78
C ILE A 3 4.59 8.09 -1.88
N PHE A 4 5.45 7.40 -1.18
CA PHE A 4 5.04 6.42 -0.19
C PHE A 4 5.98 6.45 1.00
N ALA A 5 5.46 6.12 2.17
CA ALA A 5 6.25 6.12 3.40
C ALA A 5 5.62 5.22 4.45
N LEU A 6 6.47 4.69 5.31
CA LEU A 6 6.03 4.03 6.53
C LEU A 6 5.49 5.11 7.47
N SER A 7 4.22 5.02 7.83
CA SER A 7 3.56 6.03 8.64
C SER A 7 3.37 5.61 10.10
N SER A 8 3.58 4.34 10.41
CA SER A 8 3.59 3.88 11.80
C SER A 8 4.93 4.22 12.44
N GLY A 9 4.96 4.34 13.76
CA GLY A 9 6.20 4.69 14.46
C GLY A 9 7.30 3.65 14.25
N PRO A 10 8.55 4.02 14.54
CA PRO A 10 9.67 3.09 14.43
C PRO A 10 9.56 1.99 15.49
N GLY A 11 10.19 0.85 15.20
CA GLY A 11 10.24 -0.28 16.12
C GLY A 11 9.34 -1.42 15.71
N VAL A 12 9.37 -2.47 16.52
CA VAL A 12 8.56 -3.65 16.28
C VAL A 12 7.16 -3.39 16.78
N SER A 13 6.19 -3.43 15.88
CA SER A 13 4.79 -3.31 16.23
C SER A 13 4.02 -4.45 15.58
N GLY A 14 2.80 -4.73 16.08
CA GLY A 14 1.94 -5.75 15.48
C GLY A 14 1.49 -5.38 14.07
N VAL A 15 1.37 -4.09 13.77
CA VAL A 15 0.89 -3.59 12.49
C VAL A 15 1.78 -2.45 12.01
N ALA A 16 2.13 -2.50 10.74
CA ALA A 16 2.79 -1.39 10.06
C ALA A 16 1.84 -0.81 9.03
N ILE A 17 1.88 0.51 8.85
CA ILE A 17 1.04 1.22 7.90
C ILE A 17 1.93 1.90 6.89
N ILE A 18 1.74 1.57 5.61
CA ILE A 18 2.39 2.28 4.52
C ILE A 18 1.34 3.13 3.83
N ARG A 19 1.60 4.42 3.75
CA ARG A 19 0.74 5.37 3.04
C ARG A 19 1.32 5.70 1.68
N ILE A 20 0.44 5.79 0.70
CA ILE A 20 0.77 6.11 -0.67
C ILE A 20 -0.07 7.32 -1.04
N SER A 21 0.54 8.34 -1.64
CA SER A 21 -0.17 9.54 -2.05
C SER A 21 0.33 10.00 -3.42
N GLY A 22 -0.58 10.20 -4.33
CA GLY A 22 -0.26 10.68 -5.67
C GLY A 22 -1.06 9.99 -6.75
N PRO A 23 -0.87 10.40 -8.01
CA PRO A 23 -1.67 9.90 -9.13
C PRO A 23 -1.51 8.41 -9.42
N GLU A 24 -0.43 7.78 -8.97
CA GLU A 24 -0.19 6.36 -9.22
C GLU A 24 -0.73 5.45 -8.10
N SER A 25 -1.40 6.00 -7.10
CA SER A 25 -1.87 5.22 -5.94
C SER A 25 -2.75 4.05 -6.32
N SER A 26 -3.69 4.24 -7.25
CA SER A 26 -4.55 3.14 -7.69
C SER A 26 -3.77 2.06 -8.42
N LYS A 27 -2.80 2.46 -9.24
CA LYS A 27 -1.94 1.52 -9.97
C LYS A 27 -1.12 0.66 -9.01
N VAL A 28 -0.60 1.27 -7.94
CA VAL A 28 0.15 0.55 -6.92
C VAL A 28 -0.72 -0.55 -6.30
N ILE A 29 -1.93 -0.21 -5.88
CA ILE A 29 -2.83 -1.17 -5.24
C ILE A 29 -3.19 -2.30 -6.21
N LYS A 30 -3.56 -1.98 -7.44
CA LYS A 30 -3.88 -3.01 -8.43
C LYS A 30 -2.71 -3.92 -8.72
N SER A 31 -1.50 -3.37 -8.82
CA SER A 31 -0.31 -4.16 -9.11
C SER A 31 0.03 -5.12 -7.98
N LEU A 32 -0.12 -4.69 -6.74
CA LEU A 32 0.22 -5.50 -5.56
C LEU A 32 -0.81 -6.57 -5.27
N THR A 33 -2.08 -6.32 -5.58
CA THR A 33 -3.17 -7.23 -5.20
C THR A 33 -3.71 -8.04 -6.38
N SER A 34 -3.43 -7.62 -7.61
CA SER A 34 -4.01 -8.17 -8.84
C SER A 34 -5.54 -8.14 -8.83
N LYS A 35 -6.11 -7.18 -8.14
CA LYS A 35 -7.56 -6.99 -8.03
C LYS A 35 -7.92 -5.53 -8.23
N GLU A 36 -9.20 -5.28 -8.47
CA GLU A 36 -9.72 -3.93 -8.57
C GLU A 36 -9.59 -3.18 -7.25
N ILE A 37 -9.61 -1.85 -7.34
CA ILE A 37 -9.51 -0.99 -6.17
C ILE A 37 -10.67 -1.26 -5.23
N PRO A 38 -10.43 -1.33 -3.92
CA PRO A 38 -11.51 -1.50 -2.95
C PRO A 38 -12.47 -0.31 -2.93
N VAL A 39 -13.65 -0.55 -2.37
CA VAL A 39 -14.62 0.52 -2.12
C VAL A 39 -13.96 1.60 -1.26
N PRO A 40 -14.10 2.89 -1.62
CA PRO A 40 -13.47 3.97 -0.86
C PRO A 40 -13.79 3.92 0.63
N ARG A 41 -12.77 4.13 1.43
CA ARG A 41 -12.84 4.23 2.90
C ARG A 41 -13.34 2.98 3.62
N MET A 42 -13.39 1.86 2.92
CA MET A 42 -13.79 0.58 3.52
C MET A 42 -12.57 -0.31 3.69
N ALA A 43 -12.31 -0.72 4.92
CA ALA A 43 -11.21 -1.64 5.22
C ALA A 43 -11.46 -2.96 4.50
N THR A 44 -10.54 -3.34 3.63
CA THR A 44 -10.71 -4.49 2.75
C THR A 44 -9.51 -5.41 2.85
N LEU A 45 -9.75 -6.67 3.19
CA LEU A 45 -8.68 -7.66 3.28
C LEU A 45 -8.21 -8.08 1.88
N ARG A 46 -6.91 -8.03 1.66
CA ARG A 46 -6.31 -8.42 0.37
C ARG A 46 -4.98 -9.13 0.58
N LYS A 47 -4.71 -10.08 -0.28
CA LYS A 47 -3.36 -10.64 -0.40
C LYS A 47 -2.49 -9.67 -1.16
N ILE A 48 -1.29 -9.45 -0.66
CA ILE A 48 -0.31 -8.53 -1.22
C ILE A 48 0.85 -9.37 -1.73
N ASN A 49 1.13 -9.25 -3.02
CA ASN A 49 2.05 -10.15 -3.69
C ASN A 49 3.19 -9.39 -4.35
N ASN A 50 4.30 -10.10 -4.53
CA ASN A 50 5.39 -9.62 -5.37
C ASN A 50 4.85 -9.44 -6.79
N ILE A 51 5.11 -8.29 -7.40
CA ILE A 51 4.55 -7.92 -8.71
C ILE A 51 5.04 -8.86 -9.81
N ASN A 52 6.33 -9.24 -9.76
CA ASN A 52 6.94 -10.03 -10.81
C ASN A 52 6.72 -11.54 -10.66
N THR A 53 6.75 -12.04 -9.42
CA THR A 53 6.71 -13.48 -9.16
C THR A 53 5.36 -13.97 -8.65
N SER A 54 4.49 -13.06 -8.24
CA SER A 54 3.21 -13.36 -7.60
C SER A 54 3.35 -14.08 -6.26
N GLU A 55 4.54 -14.14 -5.69
CA GLU A 55 4.72 -14.69 -4.36
C GLU A 55 4.06 -13.82 -3.31
N LEU A 56 3.41 -14.46 -2.35
CA LEU A 56 2.73 -13.74 -1.27
C LEU A 56 3.77 -13.04 -0.37
N ILE A 57 3.59 -11.74 -0.19
CA ILE A 57 4.36 -10.96 0.78
C ILE A 57 3.64 -10.98 2.12
N ASP A 58 2.36 -10.67 2.12
CA ASP A 58 1.55 -10.63 3.31
C ASP A 58 0.08 -10.57 2.93
N GLU A 59 -0.78 -10.75 3.91
CA GLU A 59 -2.21 -10.48 3.76
C GLU A 59 -2.55 -9.36 4.73
N GLY A 60 -3.16 -8.30 4.22
CA GLY A 60 -3.38 -7.10 5.01
C GLY A 60 -4.64 -6.36 4.62
N ILE A 61 -4.83 -5.21 5.24
CA ILE A 61 -5.98 -4.36 5.01
C ILE A 61 -5.59 -3.22 4.10
N ILE A 62 -6.38 -2.99 3.08
CA ILE A 62 -6.22 -1.86 2.15
C ILE A 62 -7.36 -0.87 2.40
N LEU A 63 -6.99 0.40 2.50
CA LEU A 63 -7.94 1.50 2.54
C LEU A 63 -7.65 2.41 1.36
N TRP A 64 -8.69 2.72 0.59
CA TRP A 64 -8.60 3.58 -0.58
C TRP A 64 -9.28 4.92 -0.33
N PHE A 65 -8.58 5.99 -0.65
CA PHE A 65 -9.09 7.36 -0.44
C PHE A 65 -8.93 8.15 -1.75
N PRO A 66 -9.97 8.18 -2.61
CA PRO A 66 -9.88 8.96 -3.84
C PRO A 66 -9.86 10.46 -3.55
N GLY A 67 -9.01 11.19 -4.25
CA GLY A 67 -8.99 12.64 -4.17
C GLY A 67 -10.23 13.27 -4.81
N PRO A 68 -10.55 14.52 -4.47
CA PRO A 68 -9.83 15.38 -3.52
C PRO A 68 -10.16 15.14 -2.06
N GLU A 69 -11.09 14.23 -1.77
CA GLU A 69 -11.56 13.97 -0.42
C GLU A 69 -10.66 12.96 0.30
N SER A 70 -9.38 13.32 0.41
CA SER A 70 -8.37 12.53 1.05
C SER A 70 -7.52 13.44 1.93
N TYR A 71 -6.64 12.85 2.74
CA TYR A 71 -5.81 13.63 3.66
C TYR A 71 -4.92 14.64 2.94
N THR A 72 -4.38 14.27 1.77
CA THR A 72 -3.48 15.14 0.99
C THR A 72 -4.19 15.90 -0.13
N GLY A 73 -5.45 15.59 -0.41
CA GLY A 73 -6.17 16.12 -1.57
C GLY A 73 -5.91 15.34 -2.85
N GLU A 74 -4.97 14.43 -2.86
CA GLU A 74 -4.67 13.55 -3.98
C GLU A 74 -5.25 12.15 -3.73
N ASP A 75 -5.19 11.27 -4.71
CA ASP A 75 -5.49 9.86 -4.50
C ASP A 75 -4.52 9.31 -3.47
N MET A 76 -5.05 8.59 -2.50
CA MET A 76 -4.27 7.99 -1.43
C MET A 76 -4.70 6.56 -1.17
N ALA A 77 -3.77 5.77 -0.65
CA ALA A 77 -4.07 4.46 -0.11
C ALA A 77 -3.28 4.22 1.16
N GLU A 78 -3.83 3.39 2.04
CA GLU A 78 -3.10 2.87 3.18
C GLU A 78 -3.06 1.36 3.06
N ILE A 79 -1.89 0.79 3.33
CA ILE A 79 -1.68 -0.65 3.37
C ILE A 79 -1.28 -1.00 4.79
N HIS A 80 -2.13 -1.77 5.47
CA HIS A 80 -1.91 -2.21 6.85
C HIS A 80 -1.45 -3.66 6.80
N ILE A 81 -0.18 -3.87 7.17
CA ILE A 81 0.47 -5.18 7.11
C ILE A 81 1.03 -5.55 8.48
N HIS A 82 1.49 -6.78 8.61
CA HIS A 82 2.21 -7.18 9.82
C HIS A 82 3.51 -6.39 9.94
N GLY A 83 3.87 -6.01 11.17
CA GLY A 83 4.96 -5.09 11.42
C GLY A 83 6.36 -5.68 11.34
N GLY A 84 6.52 -6.87 10.76
CA GLY A 84 7.82 -7.49 10.60
C GLY A 84 8.70 -6.71 9.62
N LYS A 85 9.99 -6.60 9.96
CA LYS A 85 10.93 -5.81 9.16
C LYS A 85 11.05 -6.32 7.73
N ALA A 86 11.08 -7.64 7.55
CA ALA A 86 11.19 -8.23 6.21
C ALA A 86 9.97 -7.92 5.34
N VAL A 87 8.78 -7.97 5.91
CA VAL A 87 7.54 -7.67 5.21
C VAL A 87 7.53 -6.20 4.77
N ILE A 88 7.89 -5.29 5.67
CA ILE A 88 7.95 -3.85 5.37
C ILE A 88 8.93 -3.58 4.23
N LEU A 89 10.13 -4.13 4.31
CA LEU A 89 11.16 -3.93 3.29
C LEU A 89 10.75 -4.50 1.95
N SER A 90 10.15 -5.69 1.94
CA SER A 90 9.67 -6.32 0.70
C SER A 90 8.61 -5.45 0.03
N LEU A 91 7.65 -4.95 0.80
CA LEU A 91 6.59 -4.13 0.25
C LEU A 91 7.12 -2.80 -0.28
N GLN A 92 7.97 -2.12 0.48
CA GLN A 92 8.58 -0.87 0.03
C GLN A 92 9.37 -1.06 -1.26
N ASN A 93 10.10 -2.17 -1.36
CA ASN A 93 10.87 -2.49 -2.55
C ASN A 93 9.96 -2.70 -3.77
N GLU A 94 8.83 -3.40 -3.60
CA GLU A 94 7.90 -3.60 -4.70
C GLU A 94 7.28 -2.29 -5.18
N ILE A 95 6.91 -1.41 -4.26
CA ILE A 95 6.34 -0.11 -4.64
C ILE A 95 7.36 0.72 -5.41
N SER A 96 8.61 0.70 -4.99
CA SER A 96 9.67 1.49 -5.63
C SER A 96 9.93 1.10 -7.08
N LYS A 97 9.53 -0.10 -7.49
CA LYS A 97 9.67 -0.56 -8.88
C LYS A 97 8.62 0.01 -9.82
N ILE A 98 7.57 0.59 -9.29
CA ILE A 98 6.48 1.14 -10.09
C ILE A 98 6.87 2.53 -10.58
N ASP A 99 6.65 2.81 -11.86
CA ASP A 99 7.01 4.10 -12.45
C ASP A 99 6.36 5.26 -11.70
N ASN A 100 7.11 6.30 -11.44
CA ASN A 100 6.69 7.51 -10.74
C ASN A 100 6.41 7.32 -9.25
N CYS A 101 6.96 6.28 -8.65
CA CYS A 101 6.85 6.03 -7.21
C CYS A 101 8.21 6.02 -6.51
#